data_0dcdc5c3129c632cba8d9bb13a389d5e
#
_entry.id   0dcdc5c3129c632cba8d9bb13a389d5e
#
_cell.length_a   1.000
_cell.length_b   1.000
_cell.length_c   1.000
_cell.angle_alpha   90.00
_cell.angle_beta   90.00
_cell.angle_gamma   90.00
#
_symmetry.space_group_name_H-M   'P 1'
#
loop_
_entity.id
_entity.type
_entity.pdbx_description
1 polymer ?
#
loop_
_entity_poly.entity_id
_entity_poly.type
_entity_poly.pdbx_seq_one_letter_code
_entity_poly.pdbx_strand_id
1 'polypeptide(L)'
;SSDLVFKLPDSKEDDIEAVLGQDWDRPTGAGVGRVSHETVTATNLYIDHLVSTIAPLNPDKTQPKPLRGLKIVADCANGATSVVAPEALRRAGAEVLVINASPDGYNINKNAGSTHPEQLQAMVKATDAVMGVAFDGDADRCLAVDEDGNMVNGDQIMGILARAKKEAGKLADNTLVVTVMSNLGLKLALKDMGIKTVQTAVGDRYVLEEMLRGGYTLGGEQSGHVINREFATTGDGTLTALTLCNEVVKSGKSLKQLAADFPQLPQQLVNVPNVDKMAATTNAAVQAAVDKESKLLGDTGRVLLRPSGTEPLVRVMAEAATQQQADEVCDRLAKVVADELAL
;
A
#
# COMPACT_ATOMS: atom_id res chain seq x y z
N SER A 1 22.91 10.11 14.24
CA SER A 1 22.53 9.73 12.91
C SER A 1 21.04 9.39 12.80
N SER A 2 20.18 10.34 13.14
CA SER A 2 18.75 10.30 12.90
C SER A 2 18.39 10.30 11.41
N ASP A 3 19.33 10.63 10.55
CA ASP A 3 19.14 10.84 9.11
C ASP A 3 19.05 9.52 8.30
N LEU A 4 19.42 8.39 8.89
CA LEU A 4 19.36 7.07 8.24
C LEU A 4 17.99 6.37 8.37
N VAL A 5 17.02 7.00 9.04
CA VAL A 5 15.71 6.44 9.30
C VAL A 5 14.63 6.96 8.32
N PHE A 6 14.97 7.96 7.52
CA PHE A 6 14.07 8.58 6.55
C PHE A 6 14.63 8.50 5.14
N LYS A 7 13.75 8.63 4.13
CA LYS A 7 14.18 8.77 2.73
C LYS A 7 15.09 9.98 2.59
N LEU A 8 16.08 9.88 1.71
CA LEU A 8 16.98 10.99 1.44
C LEU A 8 16.21 12.19 0.86
N PRO A 9 16.59 13.43 1.20
CA PRO A 9 16.08 14.60 0.49
C PRO A 9 16.55 14.59 -0.98
N ASP A 10 15.72 15.11 -1.90
CA ASP A 10 16.05 15.18 -3.36
C ASP A 10 17.44 15.76 -3.62
N SER A 11 17.81 16.84 -2.88
CA SER A 11 19.13 17.45 -2.99
C SER A 11 20.29 16.49 -2.68
N LYS A 12 20.07 15.47 -1.86
CA LYS A 12 21.08 14.44 -1.58
C LYS A 12 21.09 13.35 -2.64
N GLU A 13 19.95 13.04 -3.23
CA GLU A 13 19.86 12.15 -4.38
C GLU A 13 20.57 12.79 -5.59
N ASP A 14 20.31 14.07 -5.84
CA ASP A 14 20.99 14.87 -6.89
C ASP A 14 22.52 14.90 -6.67
N ASP A 15 23.00 15.11 -5.42
CA ASP A 15 24.41 15.08 -5.07
C ASP A 15 25.05 13.71 -5.39
N ILE A 16 24.34 12.60 -5.13
CA ILE A 16 24.79 11.24 -5.43
C ILE A 16 24.82 11.00 -6.94
N GLU A 17 23.77 11.38 -7.66
CA GLU A 17 23.70 11.25 -9.12
C GLU A 17 24.82 12.04 -9.82
N ALA A 18 25.12 13.23 -9.33
CA ALA A 18 26.19 14.08 -9.89
C ALA A 18 27.58 13.44 -9.85
N VAL A 19 27.82 12.48 -8.96
CA VAL A 19 29.11 11.78 -8.87
C VAL A 19 29.15 10.43 -9.58
N LEU A 20 28.01 9.88 -10.04
CA LEU A 20 27.95 8.56 -10.66
C LEU A 20 28.75 8.44 -11.97
N GLY A 21 28.96 9.54 -12.69
CA GLY A 21 29.72 9.57 -13.94
C GLY A 21 31.17 10.00 -13.79
N GLN A 22 31.65 10.23 -12.57
CA GLN A 22 32.99 10.72 -12.33
C GLN A 22 34.01 9.56 -12.23
N ASP A 23 35.26 9.84 -12.63
CA ASP A 23 36.38 8.92 -12.41
C ASP A 23 36.69 8.83 -10.91
N TRP A 24 36.77 7.61 -10.41
CA TRP A 24 37.04 7.32 -9.01
C TRP A 24 38.42 6.68 -8.87
N ASP A 25 39.17 7.08 -7.88
CA ASP A 25 40.35 6.37 -7.45
C ASP A 25 39.94 4.99 -6.90
N ARG A 26 40.21 3.96 -7.68
CA ARG A 26 39.88 2.59 -7.29
C ARG A 26 40.94 2.05 -6.32
N PRO A 27 40.52 1.62 -5.11
CA PRO A 27 41.50 1.04 -4.18
C PRO A 27 42.09 -0.25 -4.76
N THR A 28 43.40 -0.44 -4.54
CA THR A 28 44.12 -1.63 -5.00
C THR A 28 44.90 -2.27 -3.84
N GLY A 29 45.25 -3.53 -3.97
CA GLY A 29 46.03 -4.26 -2.98
C GLY A 29 45.39 -4.24 -1.58
N ALA A 30 46.14 -3.80 -0.59
CA ALA A 30 45.71 -3.71 0.81
C ALA A 30 44.60 -2.67 1.05
N GLY A 31 44.35 -1.77 0.11
CA GLY A 31 43.27 -0.78 0.16
C GLY A 31 41.89 -1.34 -0.23
N VAL A 32 41.84 -2.53 -0.81
CA VAL A 32 40.55 -3.19 -1.13
C VAL A 32 39.86 -3.61 0.16
N GLY A 33 38.60 -3.20 0.31
CA GLY A 33 37.78 -3.55 1.48
C GLY A 33 37.52 -5.07 1.62
N ARG A 34 37.01 -5.45 2.77
CA ARG A 34 36.58 -6.84 3.04
C ARG A 34 35.08 -6.96 2.88
N VAL A 35 34.63 -8.11 2.34
CA VAL A 35 33.23 -8.51 2.31
C VAL A 35 32.97 -9.40 3.51
N SER A 36 31.97 -9.06 4.31
CA SER A 36 31.43 -9.92 5.37
C SER A 36 29.99 -10.31 5.02
N HIS A 37 29.58 -11.49 5.45
CA HIS A 37 28.24 -12.03 5.24
C HIS A 37 27.50 -12.13 6.56
N GLU A 38 26.61 -11.17 6.80
CA GLU A 38 25.76 -11.10 8.02
C GLU A 38 24.29 -11.46 7.74
N THR A 39 24.02 -12.08 6.61
CA THR A 39 22.65 -12.32 6.12
C THR A 39 21.77 -13.04 7.15
N VAL A 40 22.27 -14.12 7.75
CA VAL A 40 21.48 -14.92 8.72
C VAL A 40 21.14 -14.09 9.96
N THR A 41 22.12 -13.37 10.51
CA THR A 41 21.93 -12.53 11.71
C THR A 41 20.96 -11.41 11.45
N ALA A 42 21.17 -10.64 10.37
CA ALA A 42 20.33 -9.52 10.01
C ALA A 42 18.89 -9.96 9.71
N THR A 43 18.71 -11.05 8.96
CA THR A 43 17.38 -11.61 8.65
C THR A 43 16.65 -12.02 9.92
N ASN A 44 17.33 -12.71 10.87
CA ASN A 44 16.70 -13.11 12.12
C ASN A 44 16.31 -11.90 12.99
N LEU A 45 17.18 -10.89 13.09
CA LEU A 45 16.86 -9.66 13.84
C LEU A 45 15.61 -8.96 13.28
N TYR A 46 15.48 -8.89 11.96
CA TYR A 46 14.31 -8.30 11.31
C TYR A 46 13.05 -9.14 11.55
N ILE A 47 13.12 -10.46 11.39
CA ILE A 47 11.99 -11.36 11.67
C ILE A 47 11.56 -11.27 13.14
N ASP A 48 12.48 -11.25 14.07
CA ASP A 48 12.19 -11.13 15.51
C ASP A 48 11.53 -9.76 15.82
N HIS A 49 12.01 -8.68 15.20
CA HIS A 49 11.35 -7.38 15.26
C HIS A 49 9.91 -7.46 14.76
N LEU A 50 9.69 -7.99 13.56
CA LEU A 50 8.36 -8.13 12.95
C LEU A 50 7.39 -8.89 13.85
N VAL A 51 7.78 -10.05 14.35
CA VAL A 51 6.92 -10.85 15.23
C VAL A 51 6.64 -10.14 16.54
N SER A 52 7.60 -9.40 17.09
CA SER A 52 7.43 -8.64 18.32
C SER A 52 6.38 -7.52 18.22
N THR A 53 6.09 -7.03 16.98
CA THR A 53 5.09 -5.97 16.76
C THR A 53 3.66 -6.42 17.05
N ILE A 54 3.37 -7.70 16.87
CA ILE A 54 2.04 -8.26 17.11
C ILE A 54 1.94 -8.99 18.46
N ALA A 55 3.07 -9.43 19.03
CA ALA A 55 3.10 -10.03 20.34
C ALA A 55 4.51 -9.91 20.95
N PRO A 56 4.67 -9.17 22.06
CA PRO A 56 5.95 -9.09 22.74
C PRO A 56 6.38 -10.48 23.25
N LEU A 57 7.69 -10.68 23.41
CA LEU A 57 8.22 -11.90 24.01
C LEU A 57 7.62 -12.16 25.39
N ASN A 58 7.37 -13.43 25.70
CA ASN A 58 6.96 -13.85 27.03
C ASN A 58 8.07 -13.53 28.06
N PRO A 59 7.75 -13.45 29.38
CA PRO A 59 8.74 -13.21 30.42
C PRO A 59 9.89 -14.24 30.45
N ASP A 60 9.63 -15.49 30.05
CA ASP A 60 10.62 -16.56 29.90
C ASP A 60 11.40 -16.49 28.56
N LYS A 61 11.23 -15.40 27.79
CA LYS A 61 11.80 -15.17 26.46
C LYS A 61 11.32 -16.15 25.38
N THR A 62 10.28 -16.92 25.62
CA THR A 62 9.64 -17.70 24.56
C THR A 62 8.81 -16.80 23.65
N GLN A 63 8.80 -17.13 22.36
CA GLN A 63 8.05 -16.37 21.38
C GLN A 63 6.58 -16.78 21.39
N PRO A 64 5.64 -15.84 21.64
CA PRO A 64 4.23 -16.15 21.56
C PRO A 64 3.83 -16.50 20.12
N LYS A 65 2.76 -17.28 19.98
CA LYS A 65 2.21 -17.70 18.69
C LYS A 65 0.81 -17.13 18.48
N PRO A 66 0.68 -15.80 18.29
CA PRO A 66 -0.62 -15.14 18.19
C PRO A 66 -1.44 -15.58 16.98
N LEU A 67 -0.79 -16.11 15.93
CA LEU A 67 -1.44 -16.58 14.71
C LEU A 67 -1.69 -18.09 14.69
N ARG A 68 -1.61 -18.77 15.86
CA ARG A 68 -1.86 -20.22 15.94
C ARG A 68 -3.26 -20.55 15.43
N GLY A 69 -3.34 -21.52 14.50
CA GLY A 69 -4.59 -21.97 13.90
C GLY A 69 -5.01 -21.18 12.67
N LEU A 70 -4.28 -20.12 12.29
CA LEU A 70 -4.50 -19.39 11.05
C LEU A 70 -3.76 -20.11 9.91
N LYS A 71 -4.50 -20.53 8.87
CA LYS A 71 -3.94 -21.09 7.65
C LYS A 71 -4.06 -20.06 6.53
N ILE A 72 -2.94 -19.74 5.90
CA ILE A 72 -2.85 -18.66 4.91
C ILE A 72 -2.02 -19.05 3.69
N VAL A 73 -2.27 -18.41 2.57
CA VAL A 73 -1.39 -18.43 1.39
C VAL A 73 -0.59 -17.13 1.34
N ALA A 74 0.73 -17.24 1.13
CA ALA A 74 1.61 -16.09 0.95
C ALA A 74 2.25 -16.12 -0.44
N ASP A 75 1.98 -15.10 -1.24
CA ASP A 75 2.61 -14.86 -2.54
C ASP A 75 3.74 -13.85 -2.38
N CYS A 76 4.97 -14.33 -2.55
CA CYS A 76 6.18 -13.55 -2.34
C CYS A 76 6.70 -12.85 -3.60
N ALA A 77 5.97 -12.87 -4.72
CA ALA A 77 6.34 -12.21 -5.98
C ALA A 77 7.74 -12.58 -6.51
N ASN A 78 8.34 -13.67 -6.05
CA ASN A 78 9.77 -14.01 -6.23
C ASN A 78 10.68 -12.82 -5.87
N GLY A 79 10.31 -12.04 -4.88
CA GLY A 79 10.96 -10.81 -4.45
C GLY A 79 11.62 -10.91 -3.07
N ALA A 80 11.81 -9.76 -2.44
CA ALA A 80 12.52 -9.62 -1.16
C ALA A 80 11.85 -10.36 0.00
N THR A 81 10.53 -10.60 -0.05
CA THR A 81 9.79 -11.34 0.99
C THR A 81 10.00 -12.85 0.95
N SER A 82 10.63 -13.40 -0.09
CA SER A 82 10.71 -14.87 -0.34
C SER A 82 11.17 -15.70 0.88
N VAL A 83 12.01 -15.14 1.72
CA VAL A 83 12.50 -15.78 2.96
C VAL A 83 11.81 -15.20 4.19
N VAL A 84 11.71 -13.88 4.29
CA VAL A 84 11.33 -13.18 5.52
C VAL A 84 9.86 -13.38 5.86
N ALA A 85 8.95 -13.14 4.91
CA ALA A 85 7.52 -13.18 5.19
C ALA A 85 7.02 -14.57 5.59
N PRO A 86 7.34 -15.65 4.86
CA PRO A 86 6.95 -17.00 5.29
C PRO A 86 7.47 -17.37 6.67
N GLU A 87 8.72 -17.02 6.96
CA GLU A 87 9.34 -17.35 8.25
C GLU A 87 8.72 -16.54 9.40
N ALA A 88 8.51 -15.23 9.21
CA ALA A 88 7.87 -14.37 10.20
C ALA A 88 6.45 -14.86 10.56
N LEU A 89 5.65 -15.18 9.55
CA LEU A 89 4.29 -15.71 9.71
C LEU A 89 4.29 -17.08 10.44
N ARG A 90 5.22 -17.98 10.10
CA ARG A 90 5.36 -19.28 10.79
C ARG A 90 5.83 -19.11 12.23
N ARG A 91 6.79 -18.23 12.50
CA ARG A 91 7.23 -17.94 13.89
C ARG A 91 6.08 -17.37 14.72
N ALA A 92 5.24 -16.54 14.13
CA ALA A 92 4.01 -16.06 14.75
C ALA A 92 2.95 -17.15 14.97
N GLY A 93 3.12 -18.34 14.39
CA GLY A 93 2.27 -19.52 14.61
C GLY A 93 1.31 -19.86 13.47
N ALA A 94 1.32 -19.14 12.36
CA ALA A 94 0.49 -19.46 11.20
C ALA A 94 0.97 -20.72 10.46
N GLU A 95 0.04 -21.43 9.84
CA GLU A 95 0.31 -22.42 8.81
C GLU A 95 0.36 -21.71 7.46
N VAL A 96 1.53 -21.71 6.81
CA VAL A 96 1.76 -20.88 5.62
C VAL A 96 2.03 -21.77 4.40
N LEU A 97 1.13 -21.69 3.43
CA LEU A 97 1.36 -22.18 2.07
C LEU A 97 2.02 -21.03 1.27
N VAL A 98 3.19 -21.29 0.74
CA VAL A 98 3.99 -20.26 0.04
C VAL A 98 3.97 -20.52 -1.46
N ILE A 99 3.73 -19.46 -2.23
CA ILE A 99 3.85 -19.44 -3.68
C ILE A 99 4.80 -18.33 -4.12
N ASN A 100 5.42 -18.48 -5.29
CA ASN A 100 6.31 -17.49 -5.88
C ASN A 100 7.43 -17.02 -4.92
N ALA A 101 8.13 -17.96 -4.29
CA ALA A 101 9.23 -17.69 -3.35
C ALA A 101 10.57 -18.29 -3.80
N SER A 102 10.79 -18.42 -5.09
CA SER A 102 12.01 -18.99 -5.68
C SER A 102 12.63 -17.99 -6.67
N PRO A 103 13.21 -16.88 -6.18
CA PRO A 103 13.82 -15.86 -7.04
C PRO A 103 14.99 -16.44 -7.84
N ASP A 104 15.02 -16.17 -9.14
CA ASP A 104 16.09 -16.59 -10.06
C ASP A 104 16.87 -15.42 -10.68
N GLY A 105 16.56 -14.19 -10.27
CA GLY A 105 17.14 -12.95 -10.77
C GLY A 105 16.42 -12.34 -11.96
N TYR A 106 15.42 -13.04 -12.55
CA TYR A 106 14.67 -12.59 -13.74
C TYR A 106 13.15 -12.68 -13.55
N ASN A 107 12.67 -13.38 -12.53
CA ASN A 107 11.26 -13.71 -12.34
C ASN A 107 10.53 -12.84 -11.31
N ILE A 108 11.15 -11.81 -10.78
CA ILE A 108 10.52 -10.88 -9.82
C ILE A 108 9.27 -10.24 -10.44
N ASN A 109 8.14 -10.25 -9.70
CA ASN A 109 6.82 -9.75 -10.15
C ASN A 109 6.26 -10.40 -11.43
N LYS A 110 6.89 -11.45 -11.96
CA LYS A 110 6.46 -12.07 -13.21
C LYS A 110 5.21 -12.93 -13.00
N ASN A 111 4.05 -12.39 -13.34
CA ASN A 111 2.74 -13.00 -13.12
C ASN A 111 2.54 -13.44 -11.66
N ALA A 112 2.99 -12.65 -10.71
CA ALA A 112 3.04 -12.98 -9.31
C ALA A 112 2.90 -11.74 -8.43
N GLY A 113 2.54 -11.96 -7.16
CA GLY A 113 2.48 -10.93 -6.14
C GLY A 113 1.29 -9.99 -6.27
N SER A 114 1.40 -8.82 -5.65
CA SER A 114 0.30 -7.85 -5.52
C SER A 114 -0.17 -7.24 -6.84
N THR A 115 0.66 -7.27 -7.87
CA THR A 115 0.31 -6.77 -9.22
C THR A 115 -0.35 -7.83 -10.11
N HIS A 116 -0.26 -9.12 -9.75
CA HIS A 116 -0.86 -10.25 -10.45
C HIS A 116 -1.42 -11.26 -9.43
N PRO A 117 -2.54 -10.93 -8.77
CA PRO A 117 -3.06 -11.72 -7.65
C PRO A 117 -3.84 -12.98 -8.06
N GLU A 118 -4.01 -13.25 -9.35
CA GLU A 118 -4.89 -14.29 -9.85
C GLU A 118 -4.49 -15.67 -9.33
N GLN A 119 -3.19 -15.93 -9.23
CA GLN A 119 -2.68 -17.19 -8.70
C GLN A 119 -2.96 -17.30 -7.20
N LEU A 120 -2.78 -16.22 -6.43
CA LEU A 120 -3.12 -16.20 -5.01
C LEU A 120 -4.60 -16.45 -4.78
N GLN A 121 -5.47 -15.77 -5.55
CA GLN A 121 -6.92 -15.95 -5.48
C GLN A 121 -7.34 -17.39 -5.76
N ALA A 122 -6.75 -18.00 -6.79
CA ALA A 122 -6.99 -19.41 -7.13
C ALA A 122 -6.53 -20.36 -6.01
N MET A 123 -5.36 -20.11 -5.42
CA MET A 123 -4.80 -20.94 -4.35
C MET A 123 -5.60 -20.85 -3.06
N VAL A 124 -6.08 -19.65 -2.67
CA VAL A 124 -6.97 -19.49 -1.51
C VAL A 124 -8.24 -20.31 -1.70
N LYS A 125 -8.89 -20.22 -2.89
CA LYS A 125 -10.10 -20.99 -3.20
C LYS A 125 -9.88 -22.51 -3.28
N ALA A 126 -8.70 -22.94 -3.71
CA ALA A 126 -8.38 -24.35 -3.89
C ALA A 126 -7.94 -25.04 -2.58
N THR A 127 -7.71 -24.27 -1.52
CA THR A 127 -7.22 -24.77 -0.24
C THR A 127 -8.20 -24.43 0.88
N ASP A 128 -7.92 -24.90 2.08
CA ASP A 128 -8.64 -24.52 3.31
C ASP A 128 -8.02 -23.26 3.99
N ALA A 129 -7.25 -22.47 3.24
CA ALA A 129 -6.72 -21.20 3.73
C ALA A 129 -7.84 -20.19 3.96
N VAL A 130 -7.81 -19.53 5.09
CA VAL A 130 -8.84 -18.53 5.48
C VAL A 130 -8.58 -17.15 4.87
N MET A 131 -7.38 -16.94 4.32
CA MET A 131 -6.99 -15.73 3.60
C MET A 131 -5.68 -15.92 2.83
N GLY A 132 -5.38 -14.98 1.95
CA GLY A 132 -4.08 -14.87 1.30
C GLY A 132 -3.48 -13.48 1.48
N VAL A 133 -2.16 -13.40 1.38
CA VAL A 133 -1.41 -12.13 1.32
C VAL A 133 -0.48 -12.13 0.12
N ALA A 134 -0.41 -11.02 -0.61
CA ALA A 134 0.45 -10.83 -1.77
C ALA A 134 1.36 -9.63 -1.54
N PHE A 135 2.64 -9.83 -1.78
CA PHE A 135 3.65 -8.79 -1.72
C PHE A 135 4.04 -8.34 -3.13
N ASP A 136 4.71 -7.23 -3.25
CA ASP A 136 5.43 -6.85 -4.46
C ASP A 136 6.92 -7.20 -4.37
N GLY A 137 7.67 -6.89 -5.43
CA GLY A 137 9.05 -7.36 -5.57
C GLY A 137 10.00 -6.83 -4.53
N ASP A 138 9.87 -5.59 -4.09
CA ASP A 138 10.71 -4.93 -3.09
C ASP A 138 10.12 -4.94 -1.68
N ALA A 139 8.93 -5.58 -1.54
CA ALA A 139 8.33 -5.91 -0.25
C ALA A 139 7.77 -4.72 0.56
N ASP A 140 7.60 -3.59 -0.05
CA ASP A 140 7.07 -2.40 0.60
C ASP A 140 5.52 -2.36 0.61
N ARG A 141 4.86 -3.24 -0.17
CA ARG A 141 3.41 -3.36 -0.32
C ARG A 141 2.89 -4.72 0.11
N CYS A 142 1.66 -4.70 0.62
CA CYS A 142 0.88 -5.89 0.90
C CYS A 142 -0.57 -5.68 0.47
N LEU A 143 -1.09 -6.55 -0.37
CA LEU A 143 -2.52 -6.74 -0.62
C LEU A 143 -2.96 -8.07 -0.02
N ALA A 144 -4.28 -8.24 0.14
CA ALA A 144 -4.80 -9.50 0.69
C ALA A 144 -5.94 -10.06 -0.17
N VAL A 145 -6.26 -11.32 0.08
CA VAL A 145 -7.37 -12.04 -0.53
C VAL A 145 -8.17 -12.68 0.59
N ASP A 146 -9.49 -12.52 0.57
CA ASP A 146 -10.38 -13.15 1.54
C ASP A 146 -10.62 -14.65 1.25
N GLU A 147 -11.34 -15.32 2.11
CA GLU A 147 -11.68 -16.75 2.02
C GLU A 147 -12.44 -17.12 0.74
N ASP A 148 -13.14 -16.18 0.10
CA ASP A 148 -13.86 -16.38 -1.16
C ASP A 148 -13.00 -16.04 -2.40
N GLY A 149 -11.75 -15.61 -2.18
CA GLY A 149 -10.84 -15.22 -3.26
C GLY A 149 -11.07 -13.79 -3.76
N ASN A 150 -11.78 -12.95 -3.04
CA ASN A 150 -11.91 -11.54 -3.39
C ASN A 150 -10.72 -10.72 -2.90
N MET A 151 -10.33 -9.73 -3.69
CA MET A 151 -9.24 -8.82 -3.30
C MET A 151 -9.66 -7.92 -2.14
N VAL A 152 -8.74 -7.78 -1.19
CA VAL A 152 -8.77 -6.78 -0.12
C VAL A 152 -7.58 -5.86 -0.34
N ASN A 153 -7.86 -4.65 -0.82
CA ASN A 153 -6.83 -3.71 -1.24
C ASN A 153 -6.27 -2.87 -0.06
N GLY A 154 -5.29 -2.01 -0.35
CA GLY A 154 -4.64 -1.18 0.67
C GLY A 154 -5.59 -0.27 1.44
N ASP A 155 -6.63 0.27 0.79
CA ASP A 155 -7.64 1.09 1.46
C ASP A 155 -8.39 0.29 2.53
N GLN A 156 -8.85 -0.91 2.18
CA GLN A 156 -9.55 -1.78 3.12
C GLN A 156 -8.63 -2.25 4.25
N ILE A 157 -7.38 -2.60 3.93
CA ILE A 157 -6.35 -2.95 4.93
C ILE A 157 -6.14 -1.77 5.89
N MET A 158 -5.91 -0.56 5.37
CA MET A 158 -5.75 0.63 6.20
C MET A 158 -6.98 0.92 7.06
N GLY A 159 -8.17 0.74 6.52
CA GLY A 159 -9.44 0.90 7.26
C GLY A 159 -9.52 -0.06 8.46
N ILE A 160 -9.23 -1.35 8.23
CA ILE A 160 -9.21 -2.38 9.28
C ILE A 160 -8.20 -2.02 10.37
N LEU A 161 -6.96 -1.66 9.97
CA LEU A 161 -5.89 -1.31 10.91
C LEU A 161 -6.16 0.01 11.66
N ALA A 162 -6.75 1.01 10.99
CA ALA A 162 -7.11 2.28 11.60
C ALA A 162 -8.19 2.09 12.69
N ARG A 163 -9.22 1.29 12.40
CA ARG A 163 -10.24 0.93 13.39
C ARG A 163 -9.63 0.22 14.59
N ALA A 164 -8.82 -0.81 14.36
CA ALA A 164 -8.16 -1.56 15.41
C ALA A 164 -7.27 -0.68 16.30
N LYS A 165 -6.48 0.20 15.68
CA LYS A 165 -5.65 1.17 16.41
C LYS A 165 -6.48 2.19 17.20
N LYS A 166 -7.61 2.66 16.65
CA LYS A 166 -8.52 3.56 17.38
C LYS A 166 -9.10 2.88 18.61
N GLU A 167 -9.62 1.66 18.46
CA GLU A 167 -10.18 0.87 19.56
C GLU A 167 -9.15 0.60 20.67
N ALA A 168 -7.87 0.41 20.27
CA ALA A 168 -6.75 0.28 21.19
C ALA A 168 -6.21 1.60 21.77
N GLY A 169 -6.75 2.77 21.39
CA GLY A 169 -6.26 4.08 21.80
C GLY A 169 -4.89 4.46 21.23
N LYS A 170 -4.49 3.84 20.12
CA LYS A 170 -3.16 3.97 19.48
C LYS A 170 -3.18 4.74 18.14
N LEU A 171 -4.35 5.16 17.67
CA LEU A 171 -4.46 5.98 16.47
C LEU A 171 -4.34 7.47 16.85
N ALA A 172 -3.18 8.06 16.63
CA ALA A 172 -2.91 9.44 16.99
C ALA A 172 -3.93 10.39 16.38
N ASP A 173 -4.52 11.25 17.19
CA ASP A 173 -5.59 12.21 16.83
C ASP A 173 -6.79 11.56 16.09
N ASN A 174 -6.98 10.26 16.24
CA ASN A 174 -7.95 9.46 15.46
C ASN A 174 -7.86 9.73 13.94
N THR A 175 -6.64 9.81 13.41
CA THR A 175 -6.39 10.23 12.03
C THR A 175 -5.64 9.17 11.26
N LEU A 176 -6.12 8.89 10.03
CA LEU A 176 -5.45 8.10 9.00
C LEU A 176 -4.98 9.04 7.88
N VAL A 177 -3.70 8.95 7.50
CA VAL A 177 -3.16 9.66 6.33
C VAL A 177 -3.32 8.78 5.09
N VAL A 178 -3.94 9.33 4.05
CA VAL A 178 -4.22 8.63 2.78
C VAL A 178 -3.82 9.51 1.60
N THR A 179 -3.77 8.96 0.40
CA THR A 179 -3.57 9.78 -0.80
C THR A 179 -4.91 10.22 -1.41
N VAL A 180 -4.84 11.15 -2.36
CA VAL A 180 -6.01 11.55 -3.15
C VAL A 180 -6.61 10.38 -3.94
N MET A 181 -5.87 9.27 -4.14
CA MET A 181 -6.36 8.08 -4.83
C MET A 181 -7.19 7.15 -3.95
N SER A 182 -7.10 7.27 -2.62
CA SER A 182 -7.90 6.41 -1.73
C SER A 182 -9.40 6.60 -1.98
N ASN A 183 -10.12 5.49 -2.09
CA ASN A 183 -11.51 5.45 -2.47
C ASN A 183 -12.41 6.23 -1.50
N LEU A 184 -13.41 6.91 -2.03
CA LEU A 184 -14.35 7.69 -1.21
C LEU A 184 -15.10 6.80 -0.20
N GLY A 185 -15.39 5.54 -0.56
CA GLY A 185 -16.03 4.58 0.36
C GLY A 185 -15.25 4.38 1.65
N LEU A 186 -13.92 4.27 1.59
CA LEU A 186 -13.06 4.25 2.78
C LEU A 186 -13.27 5.51 3.62
N LYS A 187 -13.24 6.70 3.00
CA LYS A 187 -13.33 7.99 3.72
C LYS A 187 -14.67 8.15 4.42
N LEU A 188 -15.75 7.72 3.77
CA LEU A 188 -17.09 7.75 4.34
C LEU A 188 -17.20 6.79 5.54
N ALA A 189 -16.75 5.54 5.38
CA ALA A 189 -16.76 4.56 6.46
C ALA A 189 -15.94 5.02 7.67
N LEU A 190 -14.74 5.58 7.45
CA LEU A 190 -13.90 6.11 8.52
C LEU A 190 -14.57 7.30 9.24
N LYS A 191 -15.21 8.21 8.49
CA LYS A 191 -15.96 9.34 9.05
C LYS A 191 -17.07 8.87 9.99
N ASP A 192 -17.83 7.85 9.57
CA ASP A 192 -18.92 7.27 10.38
C ASP A 192 -18.37 6.61 11.67
N MET A 193 -17.15 6.09 11.61
CA MET A 193 -16.43 5.55 12.77
C MET A 193 -15.75 6.64 13.61
N GLY A 194 -15.86 7.93 13.24
CA GLY A 194 -15.17 9.04 13.91
C GLY A 194 -13.64 9.00 13.75
N ILE A 195 -13.16 8.50 12.61
CA ILE A 195 -11.75 8.55 12.21
C ILE A 195 -11.61 9.62 11.13
N LYS A 196 -10.72 10.57 11.35
CA LYS A 196 -10.39 11.63 10.39
C LYS A 196 -9.49 11.09 9.29
N THR A 197 -9.59 11.66 8.10
CA THR A 197 -8.63 11.40 7.01
C THR A 197 -7.90 12.69 6.65
N VAL A 198 -6.58 12.60 6.50
CA VAL A 198 -5.75 13.67 5.91
C VAL A 198 -5.25 13.16 4.57
N GLN A 199 -5.46 13.96 3.50
CA GLN A 199 -5.15 13.57 2.15
C GLN A 199 -3.86 14.25 1.66
N THR A 200 -3.00 13.47 1.02
CA THR A 200 -1.77 13.94 0.36
C THR A 200 -1.84 13.73 -1.14
N ALA A 201 -0.88 14.28 -1.87
CA ALA A 201 -0.58 13.84 -3.23
C ALA A 201 -0.19 12.34 -3.25
N VAL A 202 -0.22 11.73 -4.43
CA VAL A 202 0.22 10.34 -4.63
C VAL A 202 1.72 10.24 -4.46
N GLY A 203 2.15 9.29 -3.67
CA GLY A 203 3.55 8.99 -3.36
C GLY A 203 3.75 8.78 -1.87
N ASP A 204 4.41 7.69 -1.53
CA ASP A 204 4.70 7.26 -0.17
C ASP A 204 5.45 8.33 0.64
N ARG A 205 6.33 9.09 -0.02
CA ARG A 205 7.05 10.21 0.55
C ARG A 205 6.10 11.28 1.11
N TYR A 206 5.09 11.69 0.34
CA TYR A 206 4.13 12.70 0.79
C TYR A 206 3.29 12.20 1.97
N VAL A 207 2.95 10.90 1.96
CA VAL A 207 2.26 10.27 3.09
C VAL A 207 3.13 10.33 4.33
N LEU A 208 4.40 9.92 4.25
CA LEU A 208 5.33 9.94 5.38
C LEU A 208 5.58 11.36 5.90
N GLU A 209 5.82 12.34 5.02
CA GLU A 209 6.03 13.75 5.38
C GLU A 209 4.83 14.29 6.16
N GLU A 210 3.61 14.00 5.71
CA GLU A 210 2.39 14.42 6.40
C GLU A 210 2.23 13.71 7.75
N MET A 211 2.53 12.40 7.82
CA MET A 211 2.51 11.66 9.07
C MET A 211 3.50 12.23 10.09
N LEU A 212 4.68 12.65 9.65
CA LEU A 212 5.69 13.30 10.51
C LEU A 212 5.21 14.66 10.99
N ARG A 213 4.67 15.48 10.08
CA ARG A 213 4.19 16.83 10.35
C ARG A 213 3.04 16.84 11.36
N GLY A 214 2.10 15.91 11.21
CA GLY A 214 0.91 15.80 12.07
C GLY A 214 1.09 14.88 13.28
N GLY A 215 2.22 14.17 13.42
CA GLY A 215 2.42 13.20 14.48
C GLY A 215 1.60 11.91 14.32
N TYR A 216 1.05 11.64 13.13
CA TYR A 216 0.15 10.51 12.88
C TYR A 216 0.90 9.17 12.87
N THR A 217 0.20 8.10 13.29
CA THR A 217 0.79 6.79 13.48
C THR A 217 0.50 5.78 12.38
N LEU A 218 -0.48 6.07 11.51
CA LEU A 218 -0.87 5.19 10.40
C LEU A 218 -1.16 6.01 9.15
N GLY A 219 -0.68 5.55 8.02
CA GLY A 219 -0.97 6.12 6.71
C GLY A 219 -0.57 5.17 5.60
N GLY A 220 -0.92 5.50 4.36
CA GLY A 220 -0.52 4.69 3.21
C GLY A 220 -1.35 4.97 1.96
N GLU A 221 -1.32 4.00 1.06
CA GLU A 221 -1.90 4.07 -0.27
C GLU A 221 -2.77 2.86 -0.59
N GLN A 222 -3.72 3.04 -1.50
CA GLN A 222 -4.57 1.96 -2.02
C GLN A 222 -3.76 0.80 -2.62
N SER A 223 -2.56 1.09 -3.13
CA SER A 223 -1.62 0.09 -3.67
C SER A 223 -1.12 -0.93 -2.66
N GLY A 224 -1.40 -0.73 -1.36
CA GLY A 224 -0.95 -1.61 -0.28
C GLY A 224 0.33 -1.15 0.42
N HIS A 225 0.88 0.02 0.05
CA HIS A 225 1.98 0.64 0.78
C HIS A 225 1.44 1.25 2.07
N VAL A 226 1.62 0.54 3.19
CA VAL A 226 1.10 0.94 4.51
C VAL A 226 2.24 1.23 5.45
N ILE A 227 2.25 2.44 6.01
CA ILE A 227 3.24 2.92 6.99
C ILE A 227 2.61 2.86 8.38
N ASN A 228 3.12 1.96 9.22
CA ASN A 228 2.79 1.91 10.63
C ASN A 228 3.94 2.50 11.45
N ARG A 229 3.89 3.80 11.71
CA ARG A 229 4.98 4.59 12.31
C ARG A 229 5.34 4.22 13.74
N GLU A 230 4.52 3.39 14.39
CA GLU A 230 4.87 2.80 15.69
C GLU A 230 6.05 1.82 15.56
N PHE A 231 6.25 1.20 14.37
CA PHE A 231 7.20 0.12 14.16
C PHE A 231 8.18 0.32 13.00
N ALA A 232 7.81 1.11 12.00
CA ALA A 232 8.61 1.36 10.81
C ALA A 232 8.43 2.81 10.31
N THR A 233 9.40 3.32 9.56
CA THR A 233 9.37 4.66 8.95
C THR A 233 9.13 4.63 7.45
N THR A 234 8.80 3.47 6.92
CA THR A 234 8.45 3.23 5.51
C THR A 234 7.33 2.21 5.43
N GLY A 235 6.76 2.01 4.26
CA GLY A 235 5.89 0.86 4.01
C GLY A 235 6.66 -0.44 4.22
N ASP A 236 6.00 -1.40 4.83
CA ASP A 236 6.53 -2.73 5.08
C ASP A 236 5.40 -3.75 4.90
N GLY A 237 5.48 -4.47 3.78
CA GLY A 237 4.45 -5.45 3.42
C GLY A 237 4.35 -6.60 4.43
N THR A 238 5.49 -7.06 4.98
CA THR A 238 5.50 -8.16 5.95
C THR A 238 4.90 -7.72 7.29
N LEU A 239 5.24 -6.53 7.77
CA LEU A 239 4.62 -5.92 8.95
C LEU A 239 3.11 -5.74 8.76
N THR A 240 2.69 -5.27 7.59
CA THR A 240 1.28 -5.10 7.23
C THR A 240 0.55 -6.44 7.24
N ALA A 241 1.11 -7.48 6.62
CA ALA A 241 0.53 -8.83 6.62
C ALA A 241 0.38 -9.40 8.03
N LEU A 242 1.43 -9.32 8.86
CA LEU A 242 1.39 -9.80 10.24
C LEU A 242 0.32 -9.06 11.06
N THR A 243 0.25 -7.75 10.94
CA THR A 243 -0.71 -6.93 11.67
C THR A 243 -2.15 -7.24 11.24
N LEU A 244 -2.38 -7.40 9.93
CA LEU A 244 -3.69 -7.78 9.39
C LEU A 244 -4.12 -9.18 9.86
N CYS A 245 -3.23 -10.19 9.75
CA CYS A 245 -3.49 -11.55 10.24
C CYS A 245 -3.80 -11.56 11.74
N ASN A 246 -3.08 -10.77 12.52
CA ASN A 246 -3.30 -10.65 13.95
C ASN A 246 -4.68 -10.04 14.28
N GLU A 247 -5.14 -9.09 13.43
CA GLU A 247 -6.47 -8.49 13.60
C GLU A 247 -7.59 -9.49 13.26
N VAL A 248 -7.42 -10.33 12.23
CA VAL A 248 -8.33 -11.43 11.94
C VAL A 248 -8.46 -12.37 13.13
N VAL A 249 -7.34 -12.77 13.75
CA VAL A 249 -7.36 -13.66 14.94
C VAL A 249 -8.00 -12.97 16.13
N LYS A 250 -7.61 -11.72 16.44
CA LYS A 250 -8.09 -10.99 17.62
C LYS A 250 -9.58 -10.69 17.57
N SER A 251 -10.08 -10.30 16.42
CA SER A 251 -11.50 -9.97 16.25
C SER A 251 -12.41 -11.20 16.19
N GLY A 252 -11.85 -12.38 15.86
CA GLY A 252 -12.62 -13.58 15.59
C GLY A 252 -13.50 -13.49 14.34
N LYS A 253 -13.31 -12.45 13.51
CA LYS A 253 -14.02 -12.24 12.25
C LYS A 253 -13.16 -12.70 11.07
N SER A 254 -13.78 -13.16 10.00
CA SER A 254 -13.05 -13.42 8.77
C SER A 254 -12.57 -12.13 8.12
N LEU A 255 -11.58 -12.23 7.22
CA LEU A 255 -11.08 -11.07 6.48
C LEU A 255 -12.19 -10.41 5.64
N LYS A 256 -13.05 -11.20 5.01
CA LYS A 256 -14.24 -10.73 4.29
C LYS A 256 -15.14 -9.88 5.18
N GLN A 257 -15.45 -10.35 6.40
CA GLN A 257 -16.27 -9.60 7.35
C GLN A 257 -15.61 -8.29 7.78
N LEU A 258 -14.30 -8.28 8.00
CA LEU A 258 -13.56 -7.07 8.34
C LEU A 258 -13.53 -6.06 7.19
N ALA A 259 -13.31 -6.53 5.96
CA ALA A 259 -13.25 -5.70 4.76
C ALA A 259 -14.61 -5.13 4.34
N ALA A 260 -15.71 -5.82 4.66
CA ALA A 260 -17.07 -5.39 4.35
C ALA A 260 -17.45 -4.05 5.02
N ASP A 261 -16.81 -3.71 6.14
CA ASP A 261 -17.00 -2.43 6.84
C ASP A 261 -16.40 -1.24 6.06
N PHE A 262 -15.57 -1.50 5.03
CA PHE A 262 -14.90 -0.52 4.19
C PHE A 262 -15.24 -0.75 2.71
N PRO A 263 -16.46 -0.43 2.27
CA PRO A 263 -16.90 -0.67 0.90
C PRO A 263 -16.08 0.18 -0.10
N GLN A 264 -15.85 -0.41 -1.27
CA GLN A 264 -15.25 0.30 -2.39
C GLN A 264 -16.38 0.81 -3.29
N LEU A 265 -16.44 2.12 -3.48
CA LEU A 265 -17.34 2.68 -4.50
C LEU A 265 -16.80 2.30 -5.89
N PRO A 266 -17.70 1.95 -6.83
CA PRO A 266 -17.33 1.75 -8.21
C PRO A 266 -16.55 2.94 -8.76
N GLN A 267 -15.44 2.63 -9.46
CA GLN A 267 -14.49 3.61 -9.95
C GLN A 267 -14.23 3.38 -11.43
N GLN A 268 -14.17 4.47 -12.20
CA GLN A 268 -13.68 4.49 -13.57
C GLN A 268 -12.50 5.45 -13.70
N LEU A 269 -11.51 5.06 -14.49
CA LEU A 269 -10.35 5.87 -14.85
C LEU A 269 -10.19 5.89 -16.36
N VAL A 270 -10.17 7.08 -16.96
CA VAL A 270 -9.93 7.29 -18.37
C VAL A 270 -8.68 8.14 -18.57
N ASN A 271 -7.74 7.65 -19.37
CA ASN A 271 -6.56 8.40 -19.79
C ASN A 271 -6.87 9.15 -21.08
N VAL A 272 -6.77 10.48 -21.06
CA VAL A 272 -6.97 11.33 -22.24
C VAL A 272 -5.61 11.75 -22.76
N PRO A 273 -5.10 11.15 -23.86
CA PRO A 273 -3.79 11.46 -24.44
C PRO A 273 -3.84 12.69 -25.34
N ASN A 274 -2.65 13.21 -25.69
CA ASN A 274 -2.46 14.30 -26.66
C ASN A 274 -3.17 15.60 -26.24
N VAL A 275 -3.08 15.95 -24.97
CA VAL A 275 -3.69 17.15 -24.40
C VAL A 275 -2.66 17.97 -23.62
N ASP A 276 -2.86 19.29 -23.57
CA ASP A 276 -2.10 20.18 -22.69
C ASP A 276 -2.45 19.87 -21.22
N LYS A 277 -1.68 18.97 -20.65
CA LYS A 277 -1.87 18.53 -19.25
C LYS A 277 -1.73 19.66 -18.24
N MET A 278 -0.97 20.72 -18.55
CA MET A 278 -0.75 21.83 -17.62
C MET A 278 -1.98 22.73 -17.52
N ALA A 279 -2.75 22.84 -18.61
CA ALA A 279 -4.00 23.59 -18.64
C ALA A 279 -5.17 22.85 -17.93
N ALA A 280 -5.04 21.57 -17.63
CA ALA A 280 -6.13 20.76 -17.05
C ALA A 280 -6.72 21.33 -15.75
N THR A 281 -5.88 21.95 -14.91
CA THR A 281 -6.31 22.55 -13.64
C THR A 281 -6.69 24.01 -13.72
N THR A 282 -6.44 24.69 -14.85
CA THR A 282 -6.65 26.15 -15.03
C THR A 282 -7.65 26.50 -16.13
N ASN A 283 -7.96 25.58 -17.04
CA ASN A 283 -8.95 25.81 -18.10
C ASN A 283 -10.36 25.93 -17.50
N ALA A 284 -11.01 27.05 -17.74
CA ALA A 284 -12.30 27.38 -17.13
C ALA A 284 -13.44 26.44 -17.54
N ALA A 285 -13.45 25.97 -18.79
CA ALA A 285 -14.47 25.04 -19.29
C ALA A 285 -14.32 23.66 -18.65
N VAL A 286 -13.10 23.17 -18.53
CA VAL A 286 -12.78 21.90 -17.85
C VAL A 286 -13.17 21.96 -16.37
N GLN A 287 -12.80 23.04 -15.67
CA GLN A 287 -13.16 23.19 -14.26
C GLN A 287 -14.67 23.31 -14.04
N ALA A 288 -15.38 24.04 -14.91
CA ALA A 288 -16.85 24.13 -14.85
C ALA A 288 -17.52 22.76 -15.08
N ALA A 289 -16.97 21.92 -15.97
CA ALA A 289 -17.45 20.56 -16.18
C ALA A 289 -17.21 19.68 -14.95
N VAL A 290 -16.02 19.74 -14.33
CA VAL A 290 -15.69 19.02 -13.10
C VAL A 290 -16.63 19.44 -11.97
N ASP A 291 -16.87 20.74 -11.78
CA ASP A 291 -17.77 21.26 -10.74
C ASP A 291 -19.22 20.78 -10.95
N LYS A 292 -19.67 20.75 -12.22
CA LYS A 292 -21.02 20.27 -12.58
C LYS A 292 -21.18 18.81 -12.21
N GLU A 293 -20.26 17.95 -12.64
CA GLU A 293 -20.34 16.51 -12.34
C GLU A 293 -20.17 16.23 -10.84
N SER A 294 -19.28 16.95 -10.15
CA SER A 294 -19.14 16.84 -8.70
C SER A 294 -20.42 17.21 -7.95
N LYS A 295 -21.12 18.24 -8.39
CA LYS A 295 -22.44 18.62 -7.81
C LYS A 295 -23.52 17.57 -8.08
N LEU A 296 -23.51 16.92 -9.25
CA LEU A 296 -24.46 15.84 -9.58
C LEU A 296 -24.20 14.58 -8.75
N LEU A 297 -22.94 14.26 -8.46
CA LEU A 297 -22.54 13.12 -7.62
C LEU A 297 -22.83 13.37 -6.14
N GLY A 298 -22.78 14.63 -5.67
CA GLY A 298 -22.97 15.00 -4.28
C GLY A 298 -22.01 14.27 -3.34
N ASP A 299 -22.51 13.84 -2.17
CA ASP A 299 -21.69 13.13 -1.17
C ASP A 299 -21.47 11.63 -1.50
N THR A 300 -22.13 11.10 -2.55
CA THR A 300 -22.09 9.68 -2.92
C THR A 300 -21.11 9.36 -4.04
N GLY A 301 -20.34 10.34 -4.48
CA GLY A 301 -19.33 10.16 -5.50
C GLY A 301 -18.36 11.32 -5.56
N ARG A 302 -17.35 11.23 -6.40
CA ARG A 302 -16.37 12.30 -6.63
C ARG A 302 -15.76 12.22 -8.01
N VAL A 303 -15.18 13.32 -8.43
CA VAL A 303 -14.34 13.43 -9.62
C VAL A 303 -12.91 13.77 -9.19
N LEU A 304 -11.93 13.19 -9.86
CA LEU A 304 -10.53 13.55 -9.74
C LEU A 304 -9.94 13.71 -11.13
N LEU A 305 -9.45 14.92 -11.43
CA LEU A 305 -8.72 15.24 -12.65
C LEU A 305 -7.25 15.43 -12.30
N ARG A 306 -6.36 14.69 -12.96
CA ARG A 306 -4.93 14.74 -12.65
C ARG A 306 -4.06 14.66 -13.91
N PRO A 307 -3.11 15.62 -14.10
CA PRO A 307 -2.09 15.49 -15.12
C PRO A 307 -1.18 14.29 -14.82
N SER A 308 -0.74 13.57 -15.84
CA SER A 308 0.29 12.54 -15.70
C SER A 308 1.66 13.20 -15.45
N GLY A 309 2.44 12.64 -14.53
CA GLY A 309 3.80 13.11 -14.27
C GLY A 309 4.72 12.92 -15.48
N THR A 310 4.65 11.75 -16.10
CA THR A 310 5.62 11.28 -17.11
C THR A 310 5.11 11.36 -18.55
N GLU A 311 3.80 11.35 -18.76
CA GLU A 311 3.19 11.25 -20.11
C GLU A 311 2.40 12.51 -20.46
N PRO A 312 2.23 12.88 -21.75
CA PRO A 312 1.39 14.00 -22.18
C PRO A 312 -0.09 13.59 -22.19
N LEU A 313 -0.63 13.30 -21.01
CA LEU A 313 -2.03 12.92 -20.83
C LEU A 313 -2.62 13.45 -19.52
N VAL A 314 -3.93 13.54 -19.50
CA VAL A 314 -4.73 13.82 -18.31
C VAL A 314 -5.51 12.58 -17.91
N ARG A 315 -5.49 12.25 -16.63
CA ARG A 315 -6.26 11.16 -16.03
C ARG A 315 -7.55 11.73 -15.46
N VAL A 316 -8.66 11.24 -15.99
CA VAL A 316 -10.01 11.55 -15.51
C VAL A 316 -10.50 10.35 -14.71
N MET A 317 -10.81 10.53 -13.45
CA MET A 317 -11.32 9.48 -12.57
C MET A 317 -12.63 9.93 -11.94
N ALA A 318 -13.61 9.04 -11.91
CA ALA A 318 -14.84 9.22 -11.15
C ALA A 318 -15.10 8.01 -10.26
N GLU A 319 -15.60 8.27 -9.06
CA GLU A 319 -16.20 7.28 -8.18
C GLU A 319 -17.68 7.63 -8.00
N ALA A 320 -18.54 6.62 -8.03
CA ALA A 320 -19.98 6.82 -7.94
C ALA A 320 -20.67 5.64 -7.27
N ALA A 321 -21.98 5.79 -6.97
CA ALA A 321 -22.76 4.73 -6.35
C ALA A 321 -22.94 3.48 -7.25
N THR A 322 -22.83 3.65 -8.58
CA THR A 322 -22.88 2.55 -9.55
C THR A 322 -21.77 2.68 -10.59
N GLN A 323 -21.33 1.54 -11.15
CA GLN A 323 -20.33 1.54 -12.21
C GLN A 323 -20.79 2.33 -13.43
N GLN A 324 -22.04 2.16 -13.84
CA GLN A 324 -22.62 2.90 -14.96
C GLN A 324 -22.50 4.43 -14.75
N GLN A 325 -22.80 4.92 -13.55
CA GLN A 325 -22.68 6.34 -13.24
C GLN A 325 -21.22 6.83 -13.30
N ALA A 326 -20.27 6.03 -12.80
CA ALA A 326 -18.84 6.36 -12.88
C ALA A 326 -18.36 6.41 -14.34
N ASP A 327 -18.76 5.45 -15.16
CA ASP A 327 -18.44 5.38 -16.59
C ASP A 327 -18.98 6.61 -17.33
N GLU A 328 -20.27 6.92 -17.16
CA GLU A 328 -20.92 8.06 -17.82
C GLU A 328 -20.28 9.42 -17.46
N VAL A 329 -19.89 9.59 -16.17
CA VAL A 329 -19.21 10.79 -15.70
C VAL A 329 -17.83 10.91 -16.35
N CYS A 330 -17.06 9.82 -16.35
CA CYS A 330 -15.73 9.80 -16.98
C CYS A 330 -15.80 10.08 -18.49
N ASP A 331 -16.75 9.50 -19.20
CA ASP A 331 -16.92 9.71 -20.65
C ASP A 331 -17.23 11.17 -20.96
N ARG A 332 -18.15 11.80 -20.23
CA ARG A 332 -18.46 13.21 -20.41
C ARG A 332 -17.26 14.11 -20.15
N LEU A 333 -16.54 13.87 -19.05
CA LEU A 333 -15.37 14.68 -18.69
C LEU A 333 -14.19 14.43 -19.61
N ALA A 334 -13.94 13.18 -20.01
CA ALA A 334 -12.88 12.84 -20.97
C ALA A 334 -13.09 13.55 -22.31
N LYS A 335 -14.34 13.63 -22.77
CA LYS A 335 -14.70 14.38 -23.98
C LYS A 335 -14.40 15.87 -23.82
N VAL A 336 -14.82 16.50 -22.71
CA VAL A 336 -14.53 17.93 -22.47
C VAL A 336 -13.02 18.17 -22.42
N VAL A 337 -12.26 17.31 -21.73
CA VAL A 337 -10.79 17.43 -21.66
C VAL A 337 -10.16 17.29 -23.04
N ALA A 338 -10.62 16.34 -23.87
CA ALA A 338 -10.12 16.15 -25.23
C ALA A 338 -10.43 17.34 -26.13
N ASP A 339 -11.65 17.89 -26.04
CA ASP A 339 -12.09 19.00 -26.90
C ASP A 339 -11.42 20.33 -26.50
N GLU A 340 -11.24 20.60 -25.21
CA GLU A 340 -10.76 21.89 -24.70
C GLU A 340 -9.23 21.99 -24.58
N LEU A 341 -8.55 20.86 -24.45
CA LEU A 341 -7.10 20.81 -24.19
C LEU A 341 -6.32 20.13 -25.31
N ALA A 342 -6.91 19.89 -26.50
CA ALA A 342 -6.21 19.30 -27.64
C ALA A 342 -4.92 20.05 -27.97
N LEU A 343 -3.80 19.29 -28.23
CA LEU A 343 -2.49 19.82 -28.67
C LEU A 343 -2.44 20.01 -30.17
#